data_788c5bce88c89ebb0bf1c9ef4a7686d1
#
_entry.id   788c5bce88c89ebb0bf1c9ef4a7686d1
#
_cell.length_a   1.000
_cell.length_b   1.000
_cell.length_c   1.000
_cell.angle_alpha   90.00
_cell.angle_beta   90.00
_cell.angle_gamma   90.00
#
_symmetry.space_group_name_H-M   'P 1'
#
loop_
_entity.id
_entity.type
_entity.pdbx_description
1 polymer ?
#
loop_
_entity_poly.entity_id
_entity_poly.type
_entity_poly.pdbx_seq_one_letter_code
_entity_poly.pdbx_strand_id
1 'polypeptide(L)'
;TFVTEELFRSTSINRSASVKTAVLIVLNGSLLVLFGALLRRRGLLTFHQSGRVWLTWLAVAIITLMDEFTSIFYAPAEAYRFIGPSAIVFILITSILIRFMSTRFTEIAEILERHDLIGGGVYSFSYLVLGPVISFIAVSSIMVDYILTACISAVSAVLNAGSFFPAIAESGPFHIPLVTGIIWGIAGLNITGIRENARFTFLIFIFASFAILNLIASGLISLDSAALGRLKESGVLTLAYLETGSWTLDYDHFISHVAFCILAYSGIESVIQTAGFVKNWREIHRAYVFLALTVGIVTPLVAALALSAPINFTEHEGDLITHYATLLNGVPFGVVMATLASLTLIMAVNTAFVASSELIERVAQRYGFHWLIATNRRNSLYRIHIISAATFSLIILITSGSQKILADMYALGLLASFCINMGALLIYRYFQGTKEVTPYFTSRLGTLVLWVILVSCFVFLAIGKPYGTMLWVTATAVVLTSGIVLSRKRGPEIARVEQAEDEMQIVHYLAQSSRTDLHVFFQRPREEAIETPEDNEAYVTFFSPRQRIPFRMGPNHFRLPLLRAGIYQRILALLKVLEHEMPGRRDRKSVV
;
A
#
# COMPACT_ATOMS: atom_id res chain seq x y z
N THR A 1 -12.04 -60.78 6.81
CA THR A 1 -12.27 -59.57 6.00
C THR A 1 -12.12 -58.30 6.81
N PHE A 2 -12.62 -58.22 8.07
CA PHE A 2 -12.52 -57.00 8.90
C PHE A 2 -11.09 -56.68 9.37
N VAL A 3 -10.28 -57.68 9.71
CA VAL A 3 -8.87 -57.51 10.14
C VAL A 3 -7.96 -57.10 9.00
N THR A 4 -8.26 -57.52 7.77
CA THR A 4 -7.50 -57.13 6.58
C THR A 4 -7.81 -55.70 6.15
N GLU A 5 -9.04 -55.19 6.31
CA GLU A 5 -9.39 -53.80 6.03
C GLU A 5 -8.78 -52.85 7.04
N GLU A 6 -8.76 -53.20 8.35
CA GLU A 6 -8.10 -52.39 9.40
C GLU A 6 -6.57 -52.34 9.21
N LEU A 7 -5.95 -53.46 8.85
CA LEU A 7 -4.51 -53.48 8.52
C LEU A 7 -4.18 -52.67 7.26
N PHE A 8 -5.02 -52.72 6.22
CA PHE A 8 -4.85 -51.87 5.03
C PHE A 8 -5.07 -50.39 5.32
N ARG A 9 -6.05 -50.05 6.15
CA ARG A 9 -6.26 -48.67 6.62
C ARG A 9 -5.09 -48.17 7.48
N SER A 10 -4.61 -48.97 8.42
CA SER A 10 -3.50 -48.56 9.29
C SER A 10 -2.17 -48.43 8.52
N THR A 11 -1.92 -49.30 7.53
CA THR A 11 -0.73 -49.18 6.67
C THR A 11 -0.83 -48.00 5.68
N SER A 12 -2.01 -47.67 5.17
CA SER A 12 -2.21 -46.49 4.31
C SER A 12 -2.09 -45.19 5.10
N ILE A 13 -2.61 -45.13 6.32
CA ILE A 13 -2.48 -43.98 7.23
C ILE A 13 -1.01 -43.74 7.63
N ASN A 14 -0.27 -44.80 7.99
CA ASN A 14 1.15 -44.71 8.32
C ASN A 14 2.01 -44.28 7.12
N ARG A 15 1.67 -44.76 5.91
CA ARG A 15 2.37 -44.36 4.67
C ARG A 15 2.11 -42.88 4.31
N SER A 16 0.88 -42.40 4.48
CA SER A 16 0.50 -40.98 4.30
C SER A 16 1.20 -40.08 5.31
N ALA A 17 1.24 -40.46 6.59
CA ALA A 17 1.94 -39.70 7.63
C ALA A 17 3.46 -39.62 7.39
N SER A 18 4.07 -40.72 6.93
CA SER A 18 5.51 -40.74 6.63
C SER A 18 5.85 -39.88 5.41
N VAL A 19 5.02 -39.91 4.35
CA VAL A 19 5.19 -39.05 3.16
C VAL A 19 5.04 -37.58 3.54
N LYS A 20 4.02 -37.22 4.33
CA LYS A 20 3.80 -35.87 4.84
C LYS A 20 5.02 -35.35 5.59
N THR A 21 5.54 -36.14 6.53
CA THR A 21 6.73 -35.78 7.32
C THR A 21 7.95 -35.57 6.42
N ALA A 22 8.20 -36.48 5.46
CA ALA A 22 9.31 -36.37 4.52
C ALA A 22 9.23 -35.09 3.65
N VAL A 23 8.05 -34.79 3.10
CA VAL A 23 7.82 -33.55 2.32
C VAL A 23 8.06 -32.31 3.16
N LEU A 24 7.55 -32.24 4.38
CA LEU A 24 7.74 -31.10 5.27
C LEU A 24 9.22 -30.93 5.67
N ILE A 25 9.97 -32.00 5.91
CA ILE A 25 11.41 -31.94 6.19
C ILE A 25 12.16 -31.35 4.99
N VAL A 26 11.89 -31.84 3.78
CA VAL A 26 12.54 -31.34 2.55
C VAL A 26 12.18 -29.88 2.30
N LEU A 27 10.91 -29.52 2.45
CA LEU A 27 10.43 -28.15 2.30
C LEU A 27 11.14 -27.22 3.28
N ASN A 28 11.11 -27.54 4.57
CA ASN A 28 11.71 -26.70 5.61
C ASN A 28 13.24 -26.61 5.46
N GLY A 29 13.90 -27.70 5.09
CA GLY A 29 15.33 -27.72 4.77
C GLY A 29 15.68 -26.80 3.60
N SER A 30 14.88 -26.85 2.52
CA SER A 30 15.03 -25.97 1.35
C SER A 30 14.83 -24.51 1.70
N LEU A 31 13.82 -24.17 2.50
CA LEU A 31 13.54 -22.81 2.98
C LEU A 31 14.66 -22.29 3.86
N LEU A 32 15.20 -23.10 4.78
CA LEU A 32 16.34 -22.72 5.61
C LEU A 32 17.57 -22.36 4.77
N VAL A 33 17.87 -23.17 3.74
CA VAL A 33 18.97 -22.90 2.82
C VAL A 33 18.72 -21.59 2.04
N LEU A 34 17.52 -21.44 1.48
CA LEU A 34 17.14 -20.26 0.70
C LEU A 34 17.24 -18.98 1.53
N PHE A 35 16.56 -18.94 2.69
CA PHE A 35 16.57 -17.75 3.56
C PHE A 35 17.93 -17.51 4.20
N GLY A 36 18.68 -18.57 4.56
CA GLY A 36 20.05 -18.43 5.02
C GLY A 36 20.98 -17.81 3.96
N ALA A 37 20.81 -18.17 2.69
CA ALA A 37 21.53 -17.56 1.57
C ALA A 37 21.11 -16.10 1.35
N LEU A 38 19.81 -15.79 1.45
CA LEU A 38 19.29 -14.42 1.31
C LEU A 38 19.78 -13.50 2.42
N LEU A 39 19.76 -13.95 3.69
CA LEU A 39 20.22 -13.17 4.83
C LEU A 39 21.71 -12.81 4.77
N ARG A 40 22.52 -13.61 4.09
CA ARG A 40 23.95 -13.35 3.86
C ARG A 40 24.22 -12.28 2.80
N ARG A 41 23.24 -11.94 1.95
CA ARG A 41 23.41 -10.92 0.88
C ARG A 41 23.41 -9.51 1.48
N ARG A 42 24.51 -8.79 1.31
CA ARG A 42 24.59 -7.35 1.65
C ARG A 42 23.75 -6.53 0.66
N GLY A 43 23.03 -5.52 1.14
CA GLY A 43 22.22 -4.64 0.30
C GLY A 43 20.92 -5.27 -0.23
N LEU A 44 20.44 -6.38 0.36
CA LEU A 44 19.22 -7.05 -0.05
C LEU A 44 17.98 -6.16 0.07
N LEU A 45 17.88 -5.38 1.14
CA LEU A 45 16.70 -4.56 1.45
C LEU A 45 16.94 -3.07 1.19
N THR A 46 18.15 -2.58 1.43
CA THR A 46 18.48 -1.16 1.30
C THR A 46 19.84 -0.96 0.67
N PHE A 47 19.99 0.11 -0.09
CA PHE A 47 21.29 0.52 -0.63
C PHE A 47 21.46 2.04 -0.51
N HIS A 48 22.73 2.48 -0.44
CA HIS A 48 23.08 3.88 -0.34
C HIS A 48 23.55 4.39 -1.70
N GLN A 49 22.94 5.47 -2.15
CA GLN A 49 23.38 6.15 -3.37
C GLN A 49 23.14 7.67 -3.24
N SER A 50 24.15 8.46 -3.60
CA SER A 50 24.08 9.93 -3.57
C SER A 50 23.63 10.50 -2.22
N GLY A 51 24.14 9.94 -1.12
CA GLY A 51 23.83 10.40 0.25
C GLY A 51 22.44 10.06 0.77
N ARG A 52 21.64 9.30 0.00
CA ARG A 52 20.30 8.85 0.38
C ARG A 52 20.24 7.33 0.48
N VAL A 53 19.46 6.84 1.44
CA VAL A 53 19.12 5.42 1.58
C VAL A 53 17.88 5.15 0.73
N TRP A 54 17.98 4.15 -0.16
CA TRP A 54 16.90 3.69 -1.02
C TRP A 54 16.48 2.28 -0.62
N LEU A 55 15.18 2.00 -0.72
CA LEU A 55 14.67 0.63 -0.63
C LEU A 55 14.87 -0.10 -1.97
N THR A 56 15.14 -1.39 -1.89
CA THR A 56 15.10 -2.27 -3.05
C THR A 56 13.66 -2.67 -3.35
N TRP A 57 13.41 -3.16 -4.57
CA TRP A 57 12.11 -3.73 -4.93
C TRP A 57 11.66 -4.83 -3.95
N LEU A 58 12.59 -5.62 -3.42
CA LEU A 58 12.27 -6.70 -2.48
C LEU A 58 11.82 -6.13 -1.12
N ALA A 59 12.45 -5.07 -0.64
CA ALA A 59 12.02 -4.41 0.60
C ALA A 59 10.60 -3.85 0.46
N VAL A 60 10.32 -3.14 -0.64
CA VAL A 60 8.97 -2.64 -0.94
C VAL A 60 7.97 -3.79 -1.02
N ALA A 61 8.30 -4.83 -1.79
CA ALA A 61 7.44 -5.99 -1.96
C ALA A 61 7.11 -6.68 -0.63
N ILE A 62 8.09 -6.84 0.28
CA ILE A 62 7.88 -7.48 1.58
C ILE A 62 7.06 -6.59 2.53
N ILE A 63 7.31 -5.28 2.56
CA ILE A 63 6.53 -4.34 3.37
C ILE A 63 5.06 -4.37 2.93
N THR A 64 4.80 -4.29 1.63
CA THR A 64 3.44 -4.34 1.06
C THR A 64 2.82 -5.73 1.21
N LEU A 65 3.62 -6.79 1.06
CA LEU A 65 3.15 -8.16 1.23
C LEU A 65 2.59 -8.38 2.64
N MET A 66 3.15 -7.76 3.67
CA MET A 66 2.60 -7.87 5.03
C MET A 66 1.18 -7.30 5.12
N ASP A 67 0.86 -6.29 4.35
CA ASP A 67 -0.49 -5.71 4.26
C ASP A 67 -1.42 -6.62 3.43
N GLU A 68 -1.07 -6.88 2.17
CA GLU A 68 -1.87 -7.72 1.26
C GLU A 68 -2.07 -9.15 1.78
N PHE A 69 -1.06 -9.70 2.46
CA PHE A 69 -1.09 -11.07 2.97
C PHE A 69 -2.03 -11.26 4.16
N THR A 70 -2.23 -10.23 4.97
CA THR A 70 -3.09 -10.32 6.16
C THR A 70 -4.55 -10.55 5.81
N SER A 71 -4.98 -10.17 4.61
CA SER A 71 -6.33 -10.41 4.12
C SER A 71 -6.70 -11.90 4.04
N ILE A 72 -5.72 -12.81 3.95
CA ILE A 72 -5.94 -14.27 4.02
C ILE A 72 -6.67 -14.68 5.30
N PHE A 73 -6.42 -14.00 6.41
CA PHE A 73 -6.96 -14.40 7.71
C PHE A 73 -8.43 -14.03 7.93
N TYR A 74 -9.00 -13.12 7.14
CA TYR A 74 -10.41 -12.70 7.30
C TYR A 74 -11.21 -12.75 5.99
N ALA A 75 -10.61 -12.48 4.84
CA ALA A 75 -11.35 -12.31 3.60
C ALA A 75 -11.96 -13.60 3.03
N PRO A 76 -11.35 -14.80 3.13
CA PRO A 76 -11.99 -16.03 2.65
C PRO A 76 -13.29 -16.37 3.38
N ALA A 77 -13.32 -16.22 4.72
CA ALA A 77 -14.52 -16.45 5.50
C ALA A 77 -15.60 -15.42 5.19
N GLU A 78 -15.20 -14.15 5.05
CA GLU A 78 -16.08 -13.06 4.66
C GLU A 78 -16.71 -13.27 3.26
N ALA A 79 -15.90 -13.66 2.27
CA ALA A 79 -16.42 -13.99 0.93
C ALA A 79 -17.39 -15.18 0.99
N TYR A 80 -17.03 -16.23 1.71
CA TYR A 80 -17.90 -17.41 1.88
C TYR A 80 -19.25 -17.06 2.53
N ARG A 81 -19.27 -16.15 3.48
CA ARG A 81 -20.50 -15.66 4.12
C ARG A 81 -21.52 -15.12 3.12
N PHE A 82 -21.08 -14.44 2.05
CA PHE A 82 -21.96 -13.82 1.07
C PHE A 82 -22.29 -14.71 -0.13
N ILE A 83 -21.30 -15.44 -0.64
CA ILE A 83 -21.44 -16.19 -1.89
C ILE A 83 -21.25 -17.71 -1.74
N GLY A 84 -21.14 -18.18 -0.49
CA GLY A 84 -21.01 -19.62 -0.19
C GLY A 84 -19.82 -20.29 -0.88
N PRO A 85 -19.96 -21.53 -1.34
CA PRO A 85 -18.87 -22.29 -1.95
C PRO A 85 -18.27 -21.66 -3.19
N SER A 86 -19.00 -20.78 -3.91
CA SER A 86 -18.49 -20.06 -5.08
C SER A 86 -17.32 -19.14 -4.75
N ALA A 87 -17.13 -18.77 -3.48
CA ALA A 87 -16.02 -17.95 -2.99
C ALA A 87 -14.65 -18.53 -3.41
N ILE A 88 -14.50 -19.85 -3.45
CA ILE A 88 -13.25 -20.52 -3.83
C ILE A 88 -12.80 -20.09 -5.24
N VAL A 89 -13.72 -20.15 -6.21
CA VAL A 89 -13.40 -19.81 -7.61
C VAL A 89 -13.32 -18.31 -7.80
N PHE A 90 -14.23 -17.53 -7.16
CA PHE A 90 -14.25 -16.07 -7.34
C PHE A 90 -13.08 -15.37 -6.66
N ILE A 91 -12.50 -15.89 -5.59
CA ILE A 91 -11.23 -15.40 -5.03
C ILE A 91 -10.12 -15.55 -6.08
N LEU A 92 -10.05 -16.66 -6.81
CA LEU A 92 -9.08 -16.84 -7.89
C LEU A 92 -9.33 -15.89 -9.07
N ILE A 93 -10.57 -15.73 -9.52
CA ILE A 93 -10.95 -14.78 -10.59
C ILE A 93 -10.56 -13.36 -10.19
N THR A 94 -10.89 -12.97 -8.96
CA THR A 94 -10.55 -11.64 -8.43
C THR A 94 -9.04 -11.45 -8.35
N SER A 95 -8.26 -12.49 -7.98
CA SER A 95 -6.80 -12.45 -8.03
C SER A 95 -6.30 -12.04 -9.42
N ILE A 96 -6.82 -12.66 -10.46
CA ILE A 96 -6.43 -12.37 -11.83
C ILE A 96 -6.76 -10.91 -12.19
N LEU A 97 -7.97 -10.43 -11.86
CA LEU A 97 -8.38 -9.04 -12.12
C LEU A 97 -7.46 -8.03 -11.41
N ILE A 98 -7.12 -8.30 -10.15
CA ILE A 98 -6.22 -7.45 -9.36
C ILE A 98 -4.80 -7.46 -9.92
N ARG A 99 -4.29 -8.61 -10.41
CA ARG A 99 -2.99 -8.65 -11.10
C ARG A 99 -3.01 -7.89 -12.43
N PHE A 100 -4.12 -7.88 -13.13
CA PHE A 100 -4.32 -6.98 -14.27
C PHE A 100 -4.27 -5.52 -13.85
N MET A 101 -4.87 -5.15 -12.73
CA MET A 101 -4.84 -3.79 -12.19
C MET A 101 -3.42 -3.38 -11.79
N SER A 102 -2.62 -4.25 -11.19
CA SER A 102 -1.25 -3.96 -10.77
C SER A 102 -0.34 -3.52 -11.94
N THR A 103 -0.61 -4.01 -13.17
CA THR A 103 0.11 -3.54 -14.36
C THR A 103 -0.20 -2.07 -14.67
N ARG A 104 -1.42 -1.60 -14.39
CA ARG A 104 -1.83 -0.19 -14.54
C ARG A 104 -1.19 0.69 -13.47
N PHE A 105 -1.09 0.21 -12.25
CA PHE A 105 -0.32 0.91 -11.20
C PHE A 105 1.16 1.05 -11.55
N THR A 106 1.75 0.06 -12.21
CA THR A 106 3.12 0.17 -12.75
C THR A 106 3.23 1.32 -13.76
N GLU A 107 2.26 1.46 -14.66
CA GLU A 107 2.21 2.55 -15.62
C GLU A 107 2.01 3.91 -14.94
N ILE A 108 1.14 3.99 -13.93
CA ILE A 108 0.97 5.19 -13.11
C ILE A 108 2.28 5.58 -12.42
N ALA A 109 3.03 4.61 -11.89
CA ALA A 109 4.33 4.87 -11.28
C ALA A 109 5.36 5.43 -12.28
N GLU A 110 5.36 4.94 -13.52
CA GLU A 110 6.20 5.47 -14.60
C GLU A 110 5.82 6.90 -14.96
N ILE A 111 4.52 7.19 -15.09
CA ILE A 111 4.02 8.54 -15.38
C ILE A 111 4.41 9.50 -14.24
N LEU A 112 4.21 9.10 -12.97
CA LEU A 112 4.58 9.92 -11.82
C LEU A 112 6.09 10.21 -11.76
N GLU A 113 6.92 9.23 -12.11
CA GLU A 113 8.37 9.44 -12.18
C GLU A 113 8.74 10.47 -13.24
N ARG A 114 8.12 10.41 -14.41
CA ARG A 114 8.35 11.33 -15.51
C ARG A 114 8.00 12.78 -15.17
N HIS A 115 6.92 12.99 -14.42
CA HIS A 115 6.49 14.31 -13.96
C HIS A 115 7.13 14.76 -12.64
N ASP A 116 8.18 14.08 -12.17
CA ASP A 116 8.84 14.37 -10.90
C ASP A 116 7.93 14.38 -9.66
N LEU A 117 6.80 13.66 -9.72
CA LEU A 117 5.79 13.55 -8.65
C LEU A 117 5.87 12.26 -7.84
N ILE A 118 7.03 11.57 -7.82
CA ILE A 118 7.20 10.32 -7.07
C ILE A 118 6.98 10.57 -5.57
N GLY A 119 6.08 9.79 -5.01
CA GLY A 119 5.59 9.90 -3.63
C GLY A 119 4.18 10.45 -3.56
N GLY A 120 3.41 9.95 -2.59
CA GLY A 120 1.98 10.26 -2.46
C GLY A 120 1.07 9.49 -3.42
N GLY A 121 1.63 8.55 -4.20
CA GLY A 121 0.92 7.53 -4.98
C GLY A 121 -0.32 8.03 -5.71
N VAL A 122 -1.46 7.46 -5.33
CA VAL A 122 -2.78 7.74 -5.90
C VAL A 122 -3.16 9.22 -5.82
N TYR A 123 -2.85 9.90 -4.71
CA TYR A 123 -3.15 11.33 -4.57
C TYR A 123 -2.39 12.17 -5.59
N SER A 124 -1.08 11.93 -5.73
CA SER A 124 -0.25 12.68 -6.67
C SER A 124 -0.70 12.48 -8.11
N PHE A 125 -1.11 11.26 -8.47
CA PHE A 125 -1.64 10.97 -9.80
C PHE A 125 -3.00 11.62 -10.04
N SER A 126 -3.93 11.49 -9.10
CA SER A 126 -5.25 12.14 -9.19
C SER A 126 -5.12 13.66 -9.26
N TYR A 127 -4.17 14.24 -8.52
CA TYR A 127 -3.90 15.67 -8.58
C TYR A 127 -3.36 16.10 -9.95
N LEU A 128 -2.43 15.33 -10.53
CA LEU A 128 -1.86 15.60 -11.85
C LEU A 128 -2.94 15.61 -12.94
N VAL A 129 -3.87 14.66 -12.88
CA VAL A 129 -4.84 14.40 -13.97
C VAL A 129 -6.16 15.13 -13.77
N LEU A 130 -6.69 15.10 -12.55
CA LEU A 130 -8.05 15.55 -12.21
C LEU A 130 -8.05 16.92 -11.51
N GLY A 131 -6.87 17.41 -11.15
CA GLY A 131 -6.70 18.70 -10.49
C GLY A 131 -6.97 18.67 -8.96
N PRO A 132 -6.83 19.84 -8.31
CA PRO A 132 -6.77 19.92 -6.84
C PRO A 132 -8.07 19.53 -6.15
N VAL A 133 -9.23 19.83 -6.72
CA VAL A 133 -10.52 19.58 -6.06
C VAL A 133 -10.89 18.11 -6.07
N ILE A 134 -10.82 17.47 -7.23
CA ILE A 134 -11.19 16.05 -7.38
C ILE A 134 -10.18 15.14 -6.67
N SER A 135 -8.91 15.55 -6.56
CA SER A 135 -7.90 14.78 -5.81
C SER A 135 -8.26 14.60 -4.33
N PHE A 136 -9.07 15.48 -3.73
CA PHE A 136 -9.55 15.28 -2.35
C PHE A 136 -10.53 14.11 -2.22
N ILE A 137 -11.26 13.74 -3.28
CA ILE A 137 -12.09 12.52 -3.29
C ILE A 137 -11.17 11.29 -3.27
N ALA A 138 -10.07 11.31 -4.02
CA ALA A 138 -9.08 10.26 -3.97
C ALA A 138 -8.43 10.15 -2.57
N VAL A 139 -8.08 11.28 -1.96
CA VAL A 139 -7.54 11.32 -0.58
C VAL A 139 -8.52 10.70 0.41
N SER A 140 -9.81 11.08 0.36
CA SER A 140 -10.80 10.56 1.29
C SER A 140 -11.00 9.06 1.12
N SER A 141 -11.05 8.57 -0.13
CA SER A 141 -11.22 7.14 -0.43
C SER A 141 -10.07 6.31 0.14
N ILE A 142 -8.81 6.75 -0.07
CA ILE A 142 -7.63 6.08 0.47
C ILE A 142 -7.55 6.22 2.00
N MET A 143 -7.95 7.36 2.56
CA MET A 143 -7.98 7.52 4.02
C MET A 143 -8.97 6.56 4.67
N VAL A 144 -10.16 6.39 4.08
CA VAL A 144 -11.15 5.41 4.56
C VAL A 144 -10.56 3.99 4.48
N ASP A 145 -9.89 3.67 3.39
CA ASP A 145 -9.19 2.40 3.21
C ASP A 145 -8.15 2.16 4.33
N TYR A 146 -7.22 3.08 4.57
CA TYR A 146 -6.21 2.93 5.64
C TYR A 146 -6.80 2.90 7.05
N ILE A 147 -7.84 3.68 7.34
CA ILE A 147 -8.53 3.65 8.63
C ILE A 147 -9.10 2.25 8.86
N LEU A 148 -9.77 1.70 7.86
CA LEU A 148 -10.43 0.40 7.99
C LEU A 148 -9.43 -0.76 7.94
N THR A 149 -8.35 -0.65 7.18
CA THR A 149 -7.21 -1.59 7.24
C THR A 149 -6.66 -1.70 8.67
N ALA A 150 -6.39 -0.56 9.32
CA ALA A 150 -5.90 -0.55 10.69
C ALA A 150 -6.91 -1.18 11.66
N CYS A 151 -8.19 -0.83 11.54
CA CYS A 151 -9.24 -1.32 12.42
C CYS A 151 -9.47 -2.83 12.25
N ILE A 152 -9.68 -3.31 11.02
CA ILE A 152 -9.95 -4.73 10.76
C ILE A 152 -8.73 -5.60 11.11
N SER A 153 -7.53 -5.13 10.82
CA SER A 153 -6.30 -5.85 11.15
C SER A 153 -6.11 -5.96 12.66
N ALA A 154 -6.38 -4.89 13.43
CA ALA A 154 -6.28 -4.93 14.88
C ALA A 154 -7.32 -5.90 15.48
N VAL A 155 -8.55 -5.88 15.00
CA VAL A 155 -9.64 -6.79 15.43
C VAL A 155 -9.29 -8.24 15.06
N SER A 156 -8.91 -8.50 13.81
CA SER A 156 -8.55 -9.86 13.35
C SER A 156 -7.33 -10.42 14.08
N ALA A 157 -6.37 -9.57 14.48
CA ALA A 157 -5.22 -9.97 15.28
C ALA A 157 -5.67 -10.54 16.65
N VAL A 158 -6.63 -9.86 17.27
CA VAL A 158 -7.18 -10.29 18.57
C VAL A 158 -8.05 -11.54 18.42
N LEU A 159 -8.86 -11.63 17.35
CA LEU A 159 -9.71 -12.81 17.09
C LEU A 159 -8.88 -14.07 16.84
N ASN A 160 -7.82 -13.99 16.04
CA ASN A 160 -6.94 -15.14 15.83
C ASN A 160 -6.23 -15.59 17.11
N ALA A 161 -5.83 -14.67 17.99
CA ALA A 161 -5.34 -15.03 19.32
C ALA A 161 -6.46 -15.57 20.22
N GLY A 162 -7.68 -15.07 20.05
CA GLY A 162 -8.89 -15.47 20.75
C GLY A 162 -9.27 -16.95 20.59
N SER A 163 -8.83 -17.59 19.49
CA SER A 163 -8.99 -19.04 19.26
C SER A 163 -8.47 -19.90 20.43
N PHE A 164 -7.45 -19.40 21.15
CA PHE A 164 -6.83 -20.08 22.27
C PHE A 164 -7.08 -19.39 23.63
N PHE A 165 -7.58 -18.15 23.61
CA PHE A 165 -7.83 -17.34 24.79
C PHE A 165 -9.25 -16.74 24.76
N PRO A 166 -10.29 -17.46 25.23
CA PRO A 166 -11.69 -17.01 25.11
C PRO A 166 -11.97 -15.63 25.72
N ALA A 167 -11.18 -15.19 26.71
CA ALA A 167 -11.35 -13.88 27.35
C ALA A 167 -11.12 -12.69 26.40
N ILE A 168 -10.44 -12.89 25.27
CA ILE A 168 -10.17 -11.87 24.25
C ILE A 168 -10.96 -12.12 22.95
N ALA A 169 -11.75 -13.18 22.87
CA ALA A 169 -12.69 -13.41 21.77
C ALA A 169 -13.68 -12.24 21.63
N GLU A 170 -14.40 -12.14 20.52
CA GLU A 170 -15.30 -11.01 20.21
C GLU A 170 -16.31 -10.69 21.32
N SER A 171 -16.81 -11.71 22.00
CA SER A 171 -17.71 -11.58 23.16
C SER A 171 -16.99 -11.38 24.50
N GLY A 172 -15.65 -11.43 24.51
CA GLY A 172 -14.85 -11.35 25.72
C GLY A 172 -14.68 -9.92 26.25
N PRO A 173 -14.54 -9.74 27.57
CA PRO A 173 -14.44 -8.40 28.18
C PRO A 173 -13.17 -7.65 27.82
N PHE A 174 -12.13 -8.34 27.37
CA PHE A 174 -10.84 -7.75 27.02
C PHE A 174 -10.67 -7.49 25.51
N HIS A 175 -11.67 -7.81 24.68
CA HIS A 175 -11.59 -7.64 23.23
C HIS A 175 -11.31 -6.18 22.83
N ILE A 176 -12.22 -5.26 23.12
CA ILE A 176 -12.09 -3.84 22.76
C ILE A 176 -10.87 -3.17 23.41
N PRO A 177 -10.60 -3.37 24.73
CA PRO A 177 -9.39 -2.84 25.36
C PRO A 177 -8.10 -3.29 24.67
N LEU A 178 -8.00 -4.57 24.28
CA LEU A 178 -6.80 -5.08 23.61
C LEU A 178 -6.65 -4.55 22.19
N VAL A 179 -7.73 -4.52 21.41
CA VAL A 179 -7.74 -3.91 20.06
C VAL A 179 -7.29 -2.45 20.12
N THR A 180 -7.87 -1.66 21.03
CA THR A 180 -7.49 -0.27 21.24
C THR A 180 -6.04 -0.15 21.73
N GLY A 181 -5.62 -1.04 22.62
CA GLY A 181 -4.23 -1.14 23.10
C GLY A 181 -3.22 -1.37 21.97
N ILE A 182 -3.53 -2.22 20.99
CA ILE A 182 -2.71 -2.43 19.79
C ILE A 182 -2.58 -1.12 18.99
N ILE A 183 -3.70 -0.44 18.73
CA ILE A 183 -3.71 0.83 17.97
C ILE A 183 -2.82 1.88 18.65
N TRP A 184 -3.00 2.12 19.95
CA TRP A 184 -2.21 3.10 20.69
C TRP A 184 -0.75 2.66 20.92
N GLY A 185 -0.50 1.35 21.04
CA GLY A 185 0.85 0.79 21.09
C GLY A 185 1.62 1.09 19.80
N ILE A 186 1.04 0.82 18.64
CA ILE A 186 1.62 1.12 17.32
C ILE A 186 1.78 2.64 17.12
N ALA A 187 0.76 3.44 17.49
CA ALA A 187 0.89 4.90 17.46
C ALA A 187 2.07 5.39 18.30
N GLY A 188 2.23 4.86 19.53
CA GLY A 188 3.36 5.16 20.42
C GLY A 188 4.71 4.82 19.81
N LEU A 189 4.83 3.66 19.16
CA LEU A 189 6.05 3.26 18.44
C LEU A 189 6.38 4.25 17.31
N ASN A 190 5.39 4.65 16.51
CA ASN A 190 5.57 5.63 15.44
C ASN A 190 5.92 7.03 16.00
N ILE A 191 5.30 7.46 17.10
CA ILE A 191 5.60 8.73 17.77
C ILE A 191 7.03 8.73 18.34
N THR A 192 7.51 7.60 18.85
CA THR A 192 8.89 7.48 19.33
C THR A 192 9.91 7.45 18.21
N GLY A 193 9.48 7.43 16.95
CA GLY A 193 10.33 7.44 15.77
C GLY A 193 11.03 6.11 15.51
N ILE A 194 10.51 5.03 16.06
CA ILE A 194 10.90 3.67 15.69
C ILE A 194 10.25 3.40 14.34
N ARG A 195 10.96 3.81 13.29
CA ARG A 195 10.54 3.51 11.92
C ARG A 195 10.60 1.99 11.72
N GLU A 196 9.63 1.48 10.99
CA GLU A 196 9.61 0.09 10.58
C GLU A 196 10.99 -0.32 10.04
N ASN A 197 11.66 -1.22 10.76
CA ASN A 197 12.93 -1.72 10.31
C ASN A 197 12.65 -2.81 9.26
N ALA A 198 12.95 -2.53 7.99
CA ALA A 198 12.78 -3.48 6.89
C ALA A 198 13.39 -4.87 7.19
N ARG A 199 14.38 -4.96 8.08
CA ARG A 199 14.95 -6.23 8.56
C ARG A 199 14.01 -6.98 9.49
N PHE A 200 13.27 -6.27 10.35
CA PHE A 200 12.30 -6.89 11.25
C PHE A 200 11.10 -7.42 10.46
N THR A 201 10.58 -6.63 9.52
CA THR A 201 9.53 -7.06 8.59
C THR A 201 9.98 -8.25 7.74
N PHE A 202 11.24 -8.25 7.29
CA PHE A 202 11.81 -9.39 6.57
C PHE A 202 11.89 -10.65 7.42
N LEU A 203 12.20 -10.53 8.70
CA LEU A 203 12.20 -11.67 9.63
C LEU A 203 10.80 -12.26 9.79
N ILE A 204 9.78 -11.40 10.00
CA ILE A 204 8.38 -11.84 10.05
C ILE A 204 7.96 -12.51 8.74
N PHE A 205 8.36 -11.96 7.60
CA PHE A 205 8.13 -12.56 6.29
C PHE A 205 8.72 -13.98 6.18
N ILE A 206 9.91 -14.20 6.70
CA ILE A 206 10.52 -15.54 6.73
C ILE A 206 9.64 -16.49 7.54
N PHE A 207 9.24 -16.11 8.76
CA PHE A 207 8.36 -16.93 9.60
C PHE A 207 7.00 -17.19 8.93
N ALA A 208 6.39 -16.15 8.33
CA ALA A 208 5.15 -16.27 7.59
C ALA A 208 5.28 -17.27 6.42
N SER A 209 6.37 -17.17 5.68
CA SER A 209 6.65 -18.08 4.56
C SER A 209 6.76 -19.54 5.02
N PHE A 210 7.47 -19.79 6.13
CA PHE A 210 7.53 -21.15 6.71
C PHE A 210 6.15 -21.66 7.09
N ALA A 211 5.37 -20.89 7.86
CA ALA A 211 4.08 -21.35 8.35
C ALA A 211 3.08 -21.60 7.20
N ILE A 212 2.97 -20.66 6.27
CA ILE A 212 2.01 -20.77 5.15
C ILE A 212 2.40 -21.88 4.16
N LEU A 213 3.66 -22.00 3.81
CA LEU A 213 4.08 -23.08 2.91
C LEU A 213 3.92 -24.45 3.55
N ASN A 214 4.14 -24.58 4.88
CA ASN A 214 3.81 -25.81 5.60
C ASN A 214 2.29 -26.05 5.66
N LEU A 215 1.47 -25.01 5.83
CA LEU A 215 0.01 -25.11 5.78
C LEU A 215 -0.45 -25.63 4.40
N ILE A 216 0.04 -25.01 3.32
CA ILE A 216 -0.28 -25.43 1.94
C ILE A 216 0.17 -26.87 1.68
N ALA A 217 1.41 -27.20 2.00
CA ALA A 217 1.93 -28.56 1.79
C ALA A 217 1.13 -29.60 2.58
N SER A 218 0.82 -29.32 3.84
CA SER A 218 -0.01 -30.19 4.68
C SER A 218 -1.42 -30.31 4.12
N GLY A 219 -2.03 -29.19 3.68
CA GLY A 219 -3.36 -29.17 3.10
C GLY A 219 -3.44 -29.99 1.81
N LEU A 220 -2.49 -29.81 0.89
CA LEU A 220 -2.43 -30.56 -0.37
C LEU A 220 -2.27 -32.07 -0.16
N ILE A 221 -1.44 -32.46 0.80
CA ILE A 221 -1.23 -33.89 1.11
C ILE A 221 -2.45 -34.49 1.82
N SER A 222 -3.18 -33.69 2.58
CA SER A 222 -4.36 -34.12 3.34
C SER A 222 -5.67 -33.99 2.55
N LEU A 223 -5.63 -33.60 1.28
CA LEU A 223 -6.80 -33.53 0.41
C LEU A 223 -7.43 -34.91 0.25
N ASP A 224 -8.65 -35.08 0.77
CA ASP A 224 -9.46 -36.27 0.62
C ASP A 224 -10.48 -36.14 -0.53
N SER A 225 -11.16 -37.24 -0.83
CA SER A 225 -12.18 -37.25 -1.88
C SER A 225 -13.36 -36.34 -1.60
N ALA A 226 -13.66 -36.08 -0.32
CA ALA A 226 -14.73 -35.18 0.09
C ALA A 226 -14.35 -33.70 -0.14
N ALA A 227 -13.10 -33.32 0.18
CA ALA A 227 -12.58 -31.98 -0.12
C ALA A 227 -12.52 -31.73 -1.62
N LEU A 228 -12.04 -32.71 -2.42
CA LEU A 228 -12.07 -32.62 -3.88
C LEU A 228 -13.50 -32.53 -4.42
N GLY A 229 -14.47 -33.23 -3.78
CA GLY A 229 -15.90 -33.09 -4.10
C GLY A 229 -16.39 -31.65 -3.90
N ARG A 230 -16.09 -31.02 -2.75
CA ARG A 230 -16.43 -29.62 -2.46
C ARG A 230 -15.79 -28.62 -3.43
N LEU A 231 -14.52 -28.84 -3.80
CA LEU A 231 -13.85 -28.02 -4.83
C LEU A 231 -14.54 -28.13 -6.19
N LYS A 232 -14.93 -29.35 -6.60
CA LYS A 232 -15.68 -29.57 -7.84
C LYS A 232 -17.06 -28.94 -7.79
N GLU A 233 -17.77 -29.08 -6.67
CA GLU A 233 -19.09 -28.45 -6.44
C GLU A 233 -19.00 -26.93 -6.54
N SER A 234 -17.99 -26.31 -5.95
CA SER A 234 -17.72 -24.87 -6.10
C SER A 234 -17.60 -24.45 -7.56
N GLY A 235 -16.86 -25.24 -8.37
CA GLY A 235 -16.73 -24.99 -9.80
C GLY A 235 -18.06 -25.10 -10.55
N VAL A 236 -18.85 -26.14 -10.26
CA VAL A 236 -20.17 -26.36 -10.88
C VAL A 236 -21.14 -25.23 -10.51
N LEU A 237 -21.19 -24.85 -9.23
CA LEU A 237 -22.02 -23.74 -8.78
C LEU A 237 -21.62 -22.42 -9.43
N THR A 238 -20.33 -22.15 -9.56
CA THR A 238 -19.83 -20.95 -10.24
C THR A 238 -20.27 -20.90 -11.68
N LEU A 239 -20.16 -22.01 -12.43
CA LEU A 239 -20.65 -22.10 -13.80
C LEU A 239 -22.15 -21.89 -13.88
N ALA A 240 -22.93 -22.49 -12.97
CA ALA A 240 -24.37 -22.30 -12.92
C ALA A 240 -24.80 -20.84 -12.71
N TYR A 241 -24.01 -20.07 -11.94
CA TYR A 241 -24.22 -18.63 -11.77
C TYR A 241 -23.84 -17.79 -13.00
N LEU A 242 -22.88 -18.26 -13.81
CA LEU A 242 -22.38 -17.52 -14.97
C LEU A 242 -23.03 -17.93 -16.31
N GLU A 243 -23.83 -18.99 -16.31
CA GLU A 243 -24.50 -19.56 -17.48
C GLU A 243 -26.01 -19.69 -17.24
N THR A 244 -26.68 -18.64 -16.75
CA THR A 244 -28.12 -18.62 -16.49
C THR A 244 -28.95 -18.52 -17.77
N GLY A 245 -28.32 -18.22 -18.92
CA GLY A 245 -28.95 -17.95 -20.20
C GLY A 245 -29.42 -16.50 -20.36
N SER A 246 -29.21 -15.64 -19.36
CA SER A 246 -29.48 -14.20 -19.41
C SER A 246 -28.20 -13.43 -19.16
N TRP A 247 -27.71 -12.73 -20.17
CA TRP A 247 -26.48 -11.93 -20.05
C TRP A 247 -26.52 -10.91 -18.91
N THR A 248 -27.65 -10.34 -18.58
CA THR A 248 -27.80 -9.35 -17.49
C THR A 248 -27.67 -10.01 -16.12
N LEU A 249 -28.23 -11.21 -15.95
CA LEU A 249 -28.11 -11.98 -14.70
C LEU A 249 -26.70 -12.52 -14.53
N ASP A 250 -26.09 -13.03 -15.59
CA ASP A 250 -24.70 -13.53 -15.58
C ASP A 250 -23.74 -12.41 -15.20
N TYR A 251 -23.94 -11.21 -15.74
CA TYR A 251 -23.15 -10.03 -15.40
C TYR A 251 -23.35 -9.59 -13.94
N ASP A 252 -24.58 -9.55 -13.46
CA ASP A 252 -24.90 -9.19 -12.06
C ASP A 252 -24.27 -10.19 -11.08
N HIS A 253 -24.39 -11.48 -11.34
CA HIS A 253 -23.72 -12.52 -10.54
C HIS A 253 -22.20 -12.37 -10.57
N PHE A 254 -21.61 -12.12 -11.75
CA PHE A 254 -20.18 -11.91 -11.86
C PHE A 254 -19.71 -10.71 -11.02
N ILE A 255 -20.40 -9.57 -11.16
CA ILE A 255 -20.04 -8.33 -10.45
C ILE A 255 -20.21 -8.49 -8.94
N SER A 256 -21.33 -9.04 -8.48
CA SER A 256 -21.60 -9.25 -7.06
C SER A 256 -20.57 -10.16 -6.41
N HIS A 257 -20.24 -11.27 -7.06
CA HIS A 257 -19.28 -12.23 -6.53
C HIS A 257 -17.84 -11.69 -6.51
N VAL A 258 -17.41 -10.97 -7.56
CA VAL A 258 -16.12 -10.28 -7.58
C VAL A 258 -16.07 -9.21 -6.50
N ALA A 259 -17.14 -8.43 -6.33
CA ALA A 259 -17.22 -7.36 -5.34
C ALA A 259 -17.04 -7.87 -3.90
N PHE A 260 -17.64 -9.03 -3.56
CA PHE A 260 -17.45 -9.65 -2.25
C PHE A 260 -16.06 -10.27 -2.05
N CYS A 261 -15.36 -10.62 -3.12
CA CYS A 261 -14.00 -11.17 -3.05
C CYS A 261 -12.89 -10.09 -3.11
N ILE A 262 -13.22 -8.83 -3.41
CA ILE A 262 -12.21 -7.78 -3.62
C ILE A 262 -11.35 -7.54 -2.37
N LEU A 263 -11.95 -7.72 -1.19
CA LEU A 263 -11.30 -7.54 0.10
C LEU A 263 -10.09 -8.47 0.30
N ALA A 264 -10.06 -9.61 -0.37
CA ALA A 264 -8.96 -10.58 -0.32
C ALA A 264 -7.63 -10.04 -0.90
N TYR A 265 -7.67 -8.89 -1.56
CA TYR A 265 -6.53 -8.28 -2.25
C TYR A 265 -6.34 -6.81 -1.88
N SER A 266 -6.82 -6.41 -0.70
CA SER A 266 -6.48 -5.10 -0.13
C SER A 266 -4.99 -5.02 0.18
N GLY A 267 -4.43 -3.82 0.14
CA GLY A 267 -3.00 -3.58 0.35
C GLY A 267 -2.18 -3.46 -0.93
N ILE A 268 -2.71 -3.87 -2.11
CA ILE A 268 -1.98 -3.77 -3.38
C ILE A 268 -1.64 -2.31 -3.76
N GLU A 269 -2.46 -1.35 -3.35
CA GLU A 269 -2.24 0.09 -3.55
C GLU A 269 -1.06 0.62 -2.71
N SER A 270 -0.69 -0.06 -1.64
CA SER A 270 0.44 0.32 -0.77
C SER A 270 1.78 0.33 -1.53
N VAL A 271 1.93 -0.48 -2.58
CA VAL A 271 3.14 -0.50 -3.43
C VAL A 271 3.39 0.86 -4.07
N ILE A 272 2.37 1.47 -4.68
CA ILE A 272 2.53 2.76 -5.36
C ILE A 272 2.72 3.91 -4.36
N GLN A 273 2.19 3.78 -3.13
CA GLN A 273 2.43 4.76 -2.07
C GLN A 273 3.90 4.77 -1.64
N THR A 274 4.57 3.61 -1.66
CA THR A 274 5.99 3.49 -1.32
C THR A 274 6.93 3.89 -2.47
N ALA A 275 6.41 4.28 -3.63
CA ALA A 275 7.21 4.69 -4.79
C ALA A 275 8.22 5.82 -4.47
N GLY A 276 7.95 6.66 -3.47
CA GLY A 276 8.87 7.70 -3.01
C GLY A 276 10.17 7.18 -2.37
N PHE A 277 10.22 5.91 -1.96
CA PHE A 277 11.36 5.29 -1.30
C PHE A 277 12.26 4.47 -2.23
N VAL A 278 11.84 4.27 -3.49
CA VAL A 278 12.62 3.53 -4.51
C VAL A 278 13.26 4.48 -5.51
N LYS A 279 14.28 3.98 -6.20
CA LYS A 279 15.06 4.78 -7.14
C LYS A 279 14.28 5.10 -8.43
N ASN A 280 13.51 4.13 -8.94
CA ASN A 280 12.79 4.25 -10.22
C ASN A 280 11.54 3.35 -10.25
N TRP A 281 10.64 3.58 -11.21
CA TRP A 281 9.41 2.83 -11.41
C TRP A 281 9.63 1.32 -11.68
N ARG A 282 10.80 0.92 -12.20
CA ARG A 282 11.11 -0.49 -12.45
C ARG A 282 11.20 -1.31 -11.17
N GLU A 283 11.60 -0.69 -10.06
CA GLU A 283 11.57 -1.34 -8.75
C GLU A 283 10.13 -1.61 -8.30
N ILE A 284 9.20 -0.68 -8.57
CA ILE A 284 7.76 -0.84 -8.34
C ILE A 284 7.19 -1.99 -9.20
N HIS A 285 7.56 -2.02 -10.48
CA HIS A 285 7.15 -3.13 -11.38
C HIS A 285 7.59 -4.49 -10.86
N ARG A 286 8.86 -4.62 -10.43
CA ARG A 286 9.38 -5.88 -9.86
C ARG A 286 8.66 -6.28 -8.57
N ALA A 287 8.31 -5.30 -7.73
CA ALA A 287 7.53 -5.55 -6.53
C ALA A 287 6.14 -6.10 -6.88
N TYR A 288 5.43 -5.53 -7.85
CA TYR A 288 4.14 -6.05 -8.31
C TYR A 288 4.24 -7.44 -8.92
N VAL A 289 5.29 -7.74 -9.70
CA VAL A 289 5.51 -9.10 -10.24
C VAL A 289 5.72 -10.11 -9.10
N PHE A 290 6.51 -9.75 -8.10
CA PHE A 290 6.72 -10.60 -6.93
C PHE A 290 5.41 -10.86 -6.17
N LEU A 291 4.60 -9.83 -5.92
CA LEU A 291 3.30 -9.97 -5.28
C LEU A 291 2.30 -10.80 -6.11
N ALA A 292 2.35 -10.68 -7.43
CA ALA A 292 1.54 -11.52 -8.31
C ALA A 292 1.89 -13.02 -8.18
N LEU A 293 3.17 -13.35 -8.04
CA LEU A 293 3.64 -14.72 -7.88
C LEU A 293 3.45 -15.26 -6.46
N THR A 294 3.47 -14.39 -5.46
CA THR A 294 3.27 -14.76 -4.05
C THR A 294 1.80 -14.69 -3.68
N VAL A 295 1.28 -13.53 -3.33
CA VAL A 295 -0.12 -13.37 -2.88
C VAL A 295 -1.13 -13.79 -3.94
N GLY A 296 -0.85 -13.49 -5.22
CA GLY A 296 -1.72 -13.86 -6.34
C GLY A 296 -1.96 -15.37 -6.48
N ILE A 297 -1.04 -16.21 -6.00
CA ILE A 297 -1.17 -17.67 -6.02
C ILE A 297 -1.52 -18.20 -4.63
N VAL A 298 -0.85 -17.70 -3.60
CA VAL A 298 -0.99 -18.20 -2.22
C VAL A 298 -2.38 -17.95 -1.66
N THR A 299 -2.94 -16.74 -1.84
CA THR A 299 -4.24 -16.38 -1.30
C THR A 299 -5.37 -17.27 -1.84
N PRO A 300 -5.55 -17.45 -3.16
CA PRO A 300 -6.60 -18.35 -3.65
C PRO A 300 -6.34 -19.82 -3.30
N LEU A 301 -5.09 -20.24 -3.22
CA LEU A 301 -4.75 -21.63 -2.86
C LEU A 301 -5.09 -21.92 -1.39
N VAL A 302 -4.69 -21.03 -0.47
CA VAL A 302 -5.02 -21.18 0.96
C VAL A 302 -6.53 -21.08 1.19
N ALA A 303 -7.20 -20.15 0.51
CA ALA A 303 -8.65 -20.03 0.57
C ALA A 303 -9.35 -21.31 0.07
N ALA A 304 -8.91 -21.86 -1.08
CA ALA A 304 -9.47 -23.10 -1.62
C ALA A 304 -9.29 -24.27 -0.65
N LEU A 305 -8.10 -24.43 -0.06
CA LEU A 305 -7.82 -25.49 0.90
C LEU A 305 -8.65 -25.34 2.19
N ALA A 306 -8.72 -24.14 2.76
CA ALA A 306 -9.46 -23.91 4.00
C ALA A 306 -10.98 -24.00 3.81
N LEU A 307 -11.51 -23.44 2.71
CA LEU A 307 -12.94 -23.47 2.41
C LEU A 307 -13.40 -24.85 1.91
N SER A 308 -12.52 -25.72 1.47
CA SER A 308 -12.83 -27.11 1.17
C SER A 308 -12.75 -28.04 2.38
N ALA A 309 -12.27 -27.58 3.53
CA ALA A 309 -12.19 -28.36 4.76
C ALA A 309 -13.57 -28.53 5.44
N PRO A 310 -13.76 -29.58 6.28
CA PRO A 310 -15.00 -29.80 7.02
C PRO A 310 -15.07 -28.90 8.27
N ILE A 311 -15.19 -27.56 8.05
CA ILE A 311 -15.22 -26.55 9.11
C ILE A 311 -16.61 -25.92 9.16
N ASN A 312 -17.09 -25.60 10.36
CA ASN A 312 -18.28 -24.76 10.54
C ASN A 312 -17.88 -23.28 10.37
N PHE A 313 -18.11 -22.72 9.19
CA PHE A 313 -17.67 -21.37 8.83
C PHE A 313 -18.35 -20.27 9.68
N THR A 314 -19.57 -20.52 10.21
CA THR A 314 -20.26 -19.55 11.05
C THR A 314 -19.65 -19.40 12.44
N GLU A 315 -19.03 -20.46 12.95
CA GLU A 315 -18.34 -20.44 14.25
C GLU A 315 -16.90 -19.94 14.15
N HIS A 316 -16.26 -20.17 12.99
CA HIS A 316 -14.84 -19.90 12.76
C HIS A 316 -14.60 -18.79 11.74
N GLU A 317 -15.51 -17.82 11.64
CA GLU A 317 -15.39 -16.71 10.68
C GLU A 317 -14.18 -15.81 10.98
N GLY A 318 -13.87 -15.58 12.25
CA GLY A 318 -12.74 -14.72 12.67
C GLY A 318 -11.38 -15.42 12.72
N ASP A 319 -11.35 -16.77 12.72
CA ASP A 319 -10.12 -17.57 12.92
C ASP A 319 -9.99 -18.75 11.97
N LEU A 320 -10.66 -18.71 10.82
CA LEU A 320 -10.75 -19.80 9.84
C LEU A 320 -9.42 -20.47 9.55
N ILE A 321 -8.38 -19.70 9.22
CA ILE A 321 -7.07 -20.23 8.82
C ILE A 321 -6.33 -20.84 10.02
N THR A 322 -6.47 -20.23 11.18
CA THR A 322 -5.90 -20.73 12.44
C THR A 322 -6.55 -22.06 12.83
N HIS A 323 -7.89 -22.16 12.71
CA HIS A 323 -8.62 -23.39 12.96
C HIS A 323 -8.27 -24.48 11.95
N TYR A 324 -8.19 -24.14 10.66
CA TYR A 324 -7.73 -25.05 9.60
C TYR A 324 -6.33 -25.60 9.88
N ALA A 325 -5.41 -24.74 10.33
CA ALA A 325 -4.06 -25.19 10.70
C ALA A 325 -4.09 -26.18 11.89
N THR A 326 -4.96 -25.93 12.85
CA THR A 326 -5.17 -26.85 14.01
C THR A 326 -5.70 -28.20 13.55
N LEU A 327 -6.66 -28.23 12.64
CA LEU A 327 -7.19 -29.48 12.07
C LEU A 327 -6.13 -30.30 11.33
N LEU A 328 -5.24 -29.63 10.58
CA LEU A 328 -4.23 -30.32 9.75
C LEU A 328 -3.07 -30.90 10.55
N ASN A 329 -2.55 -30.17 11.51
CA ASN A 329 -1.27 -30.46 12.18
C ASN A 329 -1.34 -30.36 13.71
N GLY A 330 -2.56 -30.29 14.26
CA GLY A 330 -2.81 -30.25 15.71
C GLY A 330 -2.63 -28.88 16.35
N VAL A 331 -2.95 -28.80 17.64
CA VAL A 331 -2.95 -27.57 18.45
C VAL A 331 -1.63 -26.79 18.40
N PRO A 332 -0.44 -27.43 18.51
CA PRO A 332 0.82 -26.68 18.47
C PRO A 332 1.00 -25.85 17.19
N PHE A 333 0.64 -26.40 16.03
CA PHE A 333 0.72 -25.69 14.76
C PHE A 333 -0.35 -24.59 14.66
N GLY A 334 -1.54 -24.83 15.20
CA GLY A 334 -2.57 -23.80 15.34
C GLY A 334 -2.11 -22.60 16.17
N VAL A 335 -1.44 -22.84 17.31
CA VAL A 335 -0.87 -21.77 18.15
C VAL A 335 0.21 -20.98 17.39
N VAL A 336 1.10 -21.66 16.66
CA VAL A 336 2.11 -21.00 15.80
C VAL A 336 1.42 -20.14 14.75
N MET A 337 0.35 -20.65 14.11
CA MET A 337 -0.40 -19.92 13.09
C MET A 337 -1.14 -18.72 13.67
N ALA A 338 -1.80 -18.86 14.83
CA ALA A 338 -2.47 -17.76 15.53
C ALA A 338 -1.48 -16.63 15.90
N THR A 339 -0.33 -17.02 16.45
CA THR A 339 0.72 -16.07 16.84
C THR A 339 1.23 -15.32 15.62
N LEU A 340 1.49 -16.02 14.52
CA LEU A 340 1.94 -15.42 13.27
C LEU A 340 0.88 -14.53 12.65
N ALA A 341 -0.38 -14.99 12.60
CA ALA A 341 -1.52 -14.21 12.12
C ALA A 341 -1.63 -12.89 12.90
N SER A 342 -1.65 -12.97 14.23
CA SER A 342 -1.72 -11.79 15.09
C SER A 342 -0.53 -10.85 14.85
N LEU A 343 0.69 -11.37 14.74
CA LEU A 343 1.89 -10.56 14.52
C LEU A 343 1.87 -9.86 13.14
N THR A 344 1.51 -10.58 12.08
CA THR A 344 1.42 -10.01 10.73
C THR A 344 0.30 -8.97 10.63
N LEU A 345 -0.85 -9.22 11.25
CA LEU A 345 -1.97 -8.28 11.33
C LEU A 345 -1.61 -7.01 12.11
N ILE A 346 -0.85 -7.11 13.21
CA ILE A 346 -0.31 -5.95 13.93
C ILE A 346 0.65 -5.15 13.03
N MET A 347 1.44 -5.83 12.20
CA MET A 347 2.30 -5.14 11.23
C MET A 347 1.49 -4.41 10.15
N ALA A 348 0.34 -4.95 9.71
CA ALA A 348 -0.57 -4.24 8.81
C ALA A 348 -1.16 -2.98 9.46
N VAL A 349 -1.48 -3.01 10.76
CA VAL A 349 -1.84 -1.77 11.50
C VAL A 349 -0.74 -0.74 11.39
N ASN A 350 0.53 -1.14 11.57
CA ASN A 350 1.66 -0.22 11.43
C ASN A 350 1.80 0.33 10.01
N THR A 351 1.64 -0.51 8.98
CA THR A 351 1.67 -0.08 7.57
C THR A 351 0.58 0.95 7.29
N ALA A 352 -0.63 0.76 7.80
CA ALA A 352 -1.73 1.71 7.67
C ALA A 352 -1.42 3.06 8.37
N PHE A 353 -0.78 3.06 9.55
CA PHE A 353 -0.31 4.28 10.22
C PHE A 353 0.73 5.02 9.38
N VAL A 354 1.71 4.33 8.84
CA VAL A 354 2.77 4.93 8.02
C VAL A 354 2.17 5.49 6.72
N ALA A 355 1.37 4.70 5.99
CA ALA A 355 0.78 5.11 4.72
C ALA A 355 -0.19 6.29 4.88
N SER A 356 -1.06 6.26 5.89
CA SER A 356 -1.97 7.39 6.20
C SER A 356 -1.19 8.64 6.59
N SER A 357 -0.11 8.51 7.37
CA SER A 357 0.71 9.65 7.78
C SER A 357 1.44 10.30 6.60
N GLU A 358 1.96 9.52 5.66
CA GLU A 358 2.59 10.03 4.44
C GLU A 358 1.59 10.74 3.53
N LEU A 359 0.38 10.17 3.37
CA LEU A 359 -0.68 10.80 2.59
C LEU A 359 -1.07 12.15 3.19
N ILE A 360 -1.34 12.20 4.50
CA ILE A 360 -1.70 13.44 5.20
C ILE A 360 -0.53 14.43 5.16
N GLU A 361 0.71 13.97 5.34
CA GLU A 361 1.90 14.81 5.22
C GLU A 361 1.98 15.48 3.85
N ARG A 362 1.81 14.72 2.76
CA ARG A 362 1.84 15.24 1.39
C ARG A 362 0.78 16.30 1.13
N VAL A 363 -0.47 16.04 1.56
CA VAL A 363 -1.55 17.01 1.45
C VAL A 363 -1.25 18.25 2.30
N ALA A 364 -0.83 18.07 3.54
CA ALA A 364 -0.54 19.16 4.45
C ALA A 364 0.64 20.03 3.98
N GLN A 365 1.69 19.43 3.41
CA GLN A 365 2.81 20.14 2.80
C GLN A 365 2.36 20.98 1.60
N ARG A 366 1.57 20.38 0.69
CA ARG A 366 1.08 21.04 -0.51
C ARG A 366 0.26 22.30 -0.21
N TYR A 367 -0.48 22.30 0.89
CA TYR A 367 -1.32 23.42 1.31
C TYR A 367 -0.76 24.23 2.50
N GLY A 368 0.47 23.93 2.93
CA GLY A 368 1.18 24.71 3.96
C GLY A 368 0.61 24.56 5.37
N PHE A 369 0.14 23.36 5.76
CA PHE A 369 -0.29 23.06 7.13
C PHE A 369 0.89 22.69 8.03
N HIS A 370 1.75 23.65 8.32
CA HIS A 370 2.94 23.42 9.14
C HIS A 370 2.63 22.92 10.56
N TRP A 371 1.47 23.31 11.12
CA TRP A 371 1.05 22.79 12.42
C TRP A 371 0.89 21.28 12.43
N LEU A 372 0.25 20.70 11.40
CA LEU A 372 -0.04 19.26 11.35
C LEU A 372 1.23 18.43 11.12
N ILE A 373 2.16 18.94 10.32
CA ILE A 373 3.42 18.27 9.97
C ILE A 373 4.57 18.61 10.92
N ALA A 374 4.30 19.28 12.04
CA ALA A 374 5.32 19.56 13.03
C ALA A 374 5.87 18.25 13.61
N THR A 375 7.19 18.09 13.53
CA THR A 375 7.88 16.91 14.04
C THR A 375 8.28 17.08 15.50
N ASN A 376 8.38 15.97 16.22
CA ASN A 376 8.95 15.94 17.56
C ASN A 376 10.51 15.90 17.49
N ARG A 377 11.19 15.81 18.65
CA ARG A 377 12.67 15.74 18.74
C ARG A 377 13.27 14.54 18.00
N ARG A 378 12.46 13.53 17.66
CA ARG A 378 12.85 12.31 16.93
C ARG A 378 12.43 12.32 15.45
N ASN A 379 12.08 13.49 14.93
CA ASN A 379 11.60 13.68 13.54
C ASN A 379 10.36 12.86 13.18
N SER A 380 9.49 12.54 14.15
CA SER A 380 8.22 11.86 13.91
C SER A 380 7.06 12.84 13.83
N LEU A 381 6.09 12.56 12.97
CA LEU A 381 4.84 13.32 12.74
C LEU A 381 3.81 13.02 13.84
N TYR A 382 4.16 13.27 15.10
CA TYR A 382 3.42 12.83 16.28
C TYR A 382 1.95 13.26 16.30
N ARG A 383 1.62 14.45 15.77
CA ARG A 383 0.24 14.95 15.74
C ARG A 383 -0.63 14.13 14.79
N ILE A 384 -0.09 13.77 13.64
CA ILE A 384 -0.79 12.91 12.67
C ILE A 384 -1.06 11.55 13.31
N HIS A 385 -0.06 10.94 13.95
CA HIS A 385 -0.22 9.63 14.60
C HIS A 385 -1.25 9.65 15.75
N ILE A 386 -1.30 10.71 16.56
CA ILE A 386 -2.31 10.86 17.62
C ILE A 386 -3.71 10.99 17.01
N ILE A 387 -3.89 11.83 16.00
CA ILE A 387 -5.19 12.01 15.32
C ILE A 387 -5.63 10.72 14.66
N SER A 388 -4.74 10.02 13.97
CA SER A 388 -5.03 8.71 13.37
C SER A 388 -5.44 7.68 14.42
N ALA A 389 -4.70 7.56 15.54
CA ALA A 389 -5.04 6.63 16.62
C ALA A 389 -6.40 6.94 17.25
N ALA A 390 -6.72 8.22 17.47
CA ALA A 390 -8.02 8.62 17.98
C ALA A 390 -9.15 8.28 16.99
N THR A 391 -8.94 8.52 15.69
CA THR A 391 -9.91 8.19 14.64
C THR A 391 -10.13 6.67 14.54
N PHE A 392 -9.06 5.87 14.54
CA PHE A 392 -9.15 4.41 14.50
C PHE A 392 -9.88 3.86 15.73
N SER A 393 -9.53 4.38 16.92
CA SER A 393 -10.22 4.00 18.18
C SER A 393 -11.70 4.37 18.16
N LEU A 394 -12.06 5.52 17.59
CA LEU A 394 -13.47 5.93 17.47
C LEU A 394 -14.25 4.96 16.57
N ILE A 395 -13.68 4.55 15.43
CA ILE A 395 -14.30 3.57 14.53
C ILE A 395 -14.48 2.21 15.24
N ILE A 396 -13.46 1.73 15.98
CA ILE A 396 -13.56 0.50 16.77
C ILE A 396 -14.69 0.59 17.80
N LEU A 397 -14.83 1.71 18.48
CA LEU A 397 -15.90 1.91 19.47
C LEU A 397 -17.30 1.94 18.81
N ILE A 398 -17.44 2.65 17.68
CA ILE A 398 -18.72 2.72 16.94
C ILE A 398 -19.13 1.34 16.42
N THR A 399 -18.17 0.55 15.92
CA THR A 399 -18.41 -0.79 15.37
C THR A 399 -18.44 -1.88 16.46
N SER A 400 -18.22 -1.50 17.73
CA SER A 400 -18.06 -2.44 18.85
C SER A 400 -16.99 -3.52 18.60
N GLY A 401 -15.99 -3.20 17.79
CA GLY A 401 -14.93 -4.13 17.40
C GLY A 401 -15.40 -5.31 16.55
N SER A 402 -16.56 -5.21 15.89
CA SER A 402 -17.08 -6.29 15.05
C SER A 402 -16.34 -6.36 13.71
N GLN A 403 -15.68 -7.50 13.45
CA GLN A 403 -14.99 -7.77 12.19
C GLN A 403 -15.94 -7.68 10.99
N LYS A 404 -17.17 -8.17 11.13
CA LYS A 404 -18.21 -8.16 10.08
C LYS A 404 -18.55 -6.75 9.62
N ILE A 405 -18.81 -5.85 10.58
CA ILE A 405 -19.17 -4.46 10.27
C ILE A 405 -17.98 -3.75 9.62
N LEU A 406 -16.77 -3.97 10.14
CA LEU A 406 -15.55 -3.39 9.57
C LEU A 406 -15.28 -3.88 8.14
N ALA A 407 -15.46 -5.17 7.87
CA ALA A 407 -15.30 -5.74 6.53
C ALA A 407 -16.35 -5.18 5.55
N ASP A 408 -17.60 -5.02 6.00
CA ASP A 408 -18.67 -4.39 5.19
C ASP A 408 -18.36 -2.94 4.82
N MET A 409 -17.72 -2.21 5.71
CA MET A 409 -17.33 -0.82 5.47
C MET A 409 -16.09 -0.71 4.57
N TYR A 410 -15.16 -1.66 4.67
CA TYR A 410 -13.82 -1.59 4.07
C TYR A 410 -13.83 -1.62 2.54
N ALA A 411 -14.55 -2.55 1.95
CA ALA A 411 -14.51 -2.80 0.50
C ALA A 411 -14.87 -1.56 -0.34
N LEU A 412 -15.68 -0.64 0.19
CA LEU A 412 -16.09 0.56 -0.52
C LEU A 412 -14.97 1.59 -0.71
N GLY A 413 -14.19 1.86 0.35
CA GLY A 413 -13.05 2.79 0.28
C GLY A 413 -12.00 2.33 -0.73
N LEU A 414 -11.67 1.04 -0.67
CA LEU A 414 -10.74 0.38 -1.58
C LEU A 414 -11.19 0.48 -3.04
N LEU A 415 -12.44 0.10 -3.34
CA LEU A 415 -12.99 0.17 -4.70
C LEU A 415 -13.09 1.60 -5.23
N ALA A 416 -13.49 2.56 -4.39
CA ALA A 416 -13.51 3.97 -4.77
C ALA A 416 -12.12 4.45 -5.22
N SER A 417 -11.08 4.09 -4.47
CA SER A 417 -9.69 4.39 -4.82
C SER A 417 -9.30 3.77 -6.18
N PHE A 418 -9.63 2.50 -6.40
CA PHE A 418 -9.34 1.82 -7.66
C PHE A 418 -10.07 2.44 -8.85
N CYS A 419 -11.36 2.78 -8.70
CA CYS A 419 -12.16 3.44 -9.74
C CYS A 419 -11.55 4.80 -10.13
N ILE A 420 -11.13 5.61 -9.15
CA ILE A 420 -10.54 6.92 -9.39
C ILE A 420 -9.21 6.78 -10.12
N ASN A 421 -8.35 5.84 -9.71
CA ASN A 421 -7.05 5.63 -10.34
C ASN A 421 -7.15 5.16 -11.78
N MET A 422 -8.00 4.17 -12.05
CA MET A 422 -8.20 3.66 -13.40
C MET A 422 -8.87 4.69 -14.29
N GLY A 423 -9.86 5.43 -13.76
CA GLY A 423 -10.50 6.55 -14.46
C GLY A 423 -9.52 7.68 -14.78
N ALA A 424 -8.68 8.07 -13.82
CA ALA A 424 -7.63 9.05 -14.03
C ALA A 424 -6.61 8.59 -15.10
N LEU A 425 -6.23 7.31 -15.11
CA LEU A 425 -5.33 6.77 -16.14
C LEU A 425 -5.95 6.83 -17.55
N LEU A 426 -7.24 6.54 -17.68
CA LEU A 426 -7.97 6.69 -18.94
C LEU A 426 -7.99 8.15 -19.40
N ILE A 427 -8.33 9.08 -18.50
CA ILE A 427 -8.35 10.52 -18.79
C ILE A 427 -6.96 11.00 -19.21
N TYR A 428 -5.91 10.63 -18.47
CA TYR A 428 -4.54 10.99 -18.83
C TYR A 428 -4.18 10.55 -20.25
N ARG A 429 -4.48 9.31 -20.61
CA ARG A 429 -4.16 8.74 -21.92
C ARG A 429 -4.93 9.39 -23.07
N TYR A 430 -6.16 9.81 -22.85
CA TYR A 430 -6.99 10.40 -23.90
C TYR A 430 -6.77 11.90 -24.06
N PHE A 431 -6.46 12.62 -22.98
CA PHE A 431 -6.39 14.08 -22.99
C PHE A 431 -4.97 14.66 -22.84
N GLN A 432 -4.11 14.04 -22.04
CA GLN A 432 -2.79 14.58 -21.72
C GLN A 432 -1.64 13.82 -22.36
N GLY A 433 -1.66 12.50 -22.28
CA GLY A 433 -0.54 11.64 -22.68
C GLY A 433 -0.57 11.13 -24.13
N THR A 434 -1.41 11.69 -25.01
CA THR A 434 -1.57 11.17 -26.38
C THR A 434 -0.31 11.33 -27.27
N LYS A 435 0.60 12.22 -26.91
CA LYS A 435 1.84 12.52 -27.65
C LYS A 435 3.08 11.91 -26.99
N GLU A 436 2.94 11.32 -25.81
CA GLU A 436 4.08 10.79 -25.05
C GLU A 436 4.34 9.33 -25.41
N VAL A 437 5.59 9.01 -25.71
CA VAL A 437 6.05 7.62 -25.83
C VAL A 437 6.48 7.15 -24.46
N THR A 438 5.66 6.30 -23.84
CA THR A 438 5.98 5.70 -22.54
C THR A 438 6.71 4.37 -22.73
N PRO A 439 7.82 4.11 -22.01
CA PRO A 439 8.50 2.80 -22.04
C PRO A 439 7.60 1.66 -21.58
N TYR A 440 6.65 1.94 -20.70
CA TYR A 440 5.69 0.98 -20.19
C TYR A 440 4.26 1.50 -20.40
N PHE A 441 3.47 0.76 -21.15
CA PHE A 441 2.07 1.08 -21.39
C PHE A 441 1.22 -0.18 -21.39
N THR A 442 -0.03 -0.06 -20.99
CA THR A 442 -0.99 -1.16 -21.00
C THR A 442 -2.12 -0.90 -21.99
N SER A 443 -2.89 -1.95 -22.34
CA SER A 443 -4.01 -1.84 -23.29
C SER A 443 -5.07 -0.83 -22.82
N ARG A 444 -5.43 0.13 -23.67
CA ARG A 444 -6.50 1.11 -23.41
C ARG A 444 -7.85 0.42 -23.21
N LEU A 445 -8.21 -0.50 -24.11
CA LEU A 445 -9.43 -1.28 -24.01
C LEU A 445 -9.47 -2.12 -22.74
N GLY A 446 -8.36 -2.82 -22.42
CA GLY A 446 -8.27 -3.60 -21.17
C GLY A 446 -8.39 -2.75 -19.92
N THR A 447 -7.91 -1.50 -19.94
CA THR A 447 -8.08 -0.56 -18.82
C THR A 447 -9.53 -0.07 -18.73
N LEU A 448 -10.20 0.19 -19.85
CA LEU A 448 -11.61 0.56 -19.88
C LEU A 448 -12.51 -0.56 -19.35
N VAL A 449 -12.30 -1.81 -19.80
CA VAL A 449 -13.07 -2.97 -19.33
C VAL A 449 -12.86 -3.16 -17.82
N LEU A 450 -11.62 -3.10 -17.36
CA LEU A 450 -11.31 -3.19 -15.93
C LEU A 450 -11.99 -2.05 -15.13
N TRP A 451 -11.96 -0.82 -15.63
CA TRP A 451 -12.61 0.31 -14.99
C TRP A 451 -14.13 0.13 -14.90
N VAL A 452 -14.78 -0.36 -15.97
CA VAL A 452 -16.22 -0.66 -15.98
C VAL A 452 -16.55 -1.72 -14.92
N ILE A 453 -15.77 -2.80 -14.83
CA ILE A 453 -15.96 -3.85 -13.81
C ILE A 453 -15.83 -3.25 -12.40
N LEU A 454 -14.78 -2.46 -12.12
CA LEU A 454 -14.56 -1.86 -10.81
C LEU A 454 -15.66 -0.88 -10.43
N VAL A 455 -16.12 -0.04 -11.37
CA VAL A 455 -17.25 0.88 -11.13
C VAL A 455 -18.54 0.12 -10.87
N SER A 456 -18.81 -0.96 -11.61
CA SER A 456 -19.98 -1.81 -11.36
C SER A 456 -19.92 -2.47 -9.98
N CYS A 457 -18.75 -2.99 -9.58
CA CYS A 457 -18.55 -3.52 -8.23
C CYS A 457 -18.75 -2.44 -7.15
N PHE A 458 -18.25 -1.22 -7.38
CA PHE A 458 -18.43 -0.10 -6.47
C PHE A 458 -19.90 0.27 -6.31
N VAL A 459 -20.64 0.40 -7.42
CA VAL A 459 -22.08 0.71 -7.39
C VAL A 459 -22.87 -0.40 -6.69
N PHE A 460 -22.56 -1.66 -6.98
CA PHE A 460 -23.18 -2.82 -6.33
C PHE A 460 -22.96 -2.78 -4.80
N LEU A 461 -21.74 -2.61 -4.33
CA LEU A 461 -21.45 -2.52 -2.89
C LEU A 461 -22.03 -1.26 -2.25
N ALA A 462 -22.05 -0.12 -2.96
CA ALA A 462 -22.62 1.12 -2.46
C ALA A 462 -24.12 1.00 -2.16
N ILE A 463 -24.82 0.19 -2.94
CA ILE A 463 -26.26 -0.11 -2.72
C ILE A 463 -26.41 -1.20 -1.65
N GLY A 464 -25.60 -2.25 -1.72
CA GLY A 464 -25.72 -3.44 -0.85
C GLY A 464 -25.18 -3.27 0.56
N LYS A 465 -24.24 -2.32 0.79
CA LYS A 465 -23.54 -2.12 2.08
C LYS A 465 -23.74 -0.68 2.63
N PRO A 466 -24.90 -0.35 3.19
CA PRO A 466 -25.27 1.03 3.56
C PRO A 466 -24.32 1.65 4.62
N TYR A 467 -23.81 0.88 5.56
CA TYR A 467 -22.85 1.38 6.58
C TYR A 467 -21.54 1.83 5.95
N GLY A 468 -20.99 1.04 5.02
CA GLY A 468 -19.79 1.41 4.26
C GLY A 468 -20.00 2.65 3.41
N THR A 469 -21.14 2.72 2.72
CA THR A 469 -21.53 3.87 1.91
C THR A 469 -21.65 5.14 2.75
N MET A 470 -22.30 5.05 3.90
CA MET A 470 -22.47 6.19 4.80
C MET A 470 -21.12 6.70 5.33
N LEU A 471 -20.21 5.79 5.73
CA LEU A 471 -18.86 6.18 6.16
C LEU A 471 -18.09 6.85 5.03
N TRP A 472 -18.06 6.22 3.84
CA TRP A 472 -17.33 6.77 2.70
C TRP A 472 -17.87 8.13 2.25
N VAL A 473 -19.19 8.29 2.14
CA VAL A 473 -19.83 9.56 1.77
C VAL A 473 -19.53 10.64 2.81
N THR A 474 -19.65 10.31 4.10
CA THR A 474 -19.40 11.27 5.18
C THR A 474 -17.92 11.70 5.19
N ALA A 475 -16.99 10.75 5.13
CA ALA A 475 -15.57 11.04 5.07
C ALA A 475 -15.23 11.88 3.82
N THR A 476 -15.78 11.52 2.66
CA THR A 476 -15.57 12.25 1.41
C THR A 476 -16.14 13.67 1.51
N ALA A 477 -17.34 13.85 2.05
CA ALA A 477 -17.95 15.18 2.23
C ALA A 477 -17.10 16.08 3.12
N VAL A 478 -16.59 15.55 4.24
CA VAL A 478 -15.73 16.29 5.17
C VAL A 478 -14.40 16.67 4.52
N VAL A 479 -13.71 15.70 3.89
CA VAL A 479 -12.40 15.93 3.27
C VAL A 479 -12.53 16.85 2.06
N LEU A 480 -13.54 16.64 1.22
CA LEU A 480 -13.78 17.47 0.02
C LEU A 480 -14.11 18.92 0.41
N THR A 481 -15.03 19.12 1.36
CA THR A 481 -15.40 20.46 1.83
C THR A 481 -14.19 21.18 2.44
N SER A 482 -13.46 20.52 3.32
CA SER A 482 -12.23 21.05 3.91
C SER A 482 -11.18 21.35 2.82
N GLY A 483 -11.03 20.45 1.85
CA GLY A 483 -10.12 20.60 0.72
C GLY A 483 -10.47 21.77 -0.19
N ILE A 484 -11.75 21.99 -0.51
CA ILE A 484 -12.21 23.13 -1.31
C ILE A 484 -11.92 24.44 -0.59
N VAL A 485 -12.26 24.54 0.70
CA VAL A 485 -11.97 25.74 1.52
C VAL A 485 -10.47 26.00 1.55
N LEU A 486 -9.67 24.95 1.71
CA LEU A 486 -8.24 25.03 1.77
C LEU A 486 -7.62 25.47 0.44
N SER A 487 -8.01 24.84 -0.65
CA SER A 487 -7.55 25.14 -2.00
C SER A 487 -7.86 26.59 -2.40
N ARG A 488 -9.03 27.12 -2.00
CA ARG A 488 -9.41 28.52 -2.26
C ARG A 488 -8.61 29.52 -1.42
N LYS A 489 -8.31 29.19 -0.16
CA LYS A 489 -7.62 30.13 0.76
C LYS A 489 -6.11 30.16 0.59
N ARG A 490 -5.47 29.02 0.28
CA ARG A 490 -4.01 28.89 0.35
C ARG A 490 -3.32 28.65 -0.99
N GLY A 491 -4.06 28.22 -2.00
CA GLY A 491 -3.49 27.80 -3.28
C GLY A 491 -2.56 26.58 -3.14
N PRO A 492 -2.40 25.78 -4.18
CA PRO A 492 -1.53 24.63 -4.18
C PRO A 492 -0.05 25.01 -4.28
N GLU A 493 0.83 24.15 -3.80
CA GLU A 493 2.28 24.30 -3.85
C GLU A 493 2.83 24.49 -5.28
N ILE A 494 2.20 23.89 -6.28
CA ILE A 494 2.58 24.07 -7.70
C ILE A 494 2.51 25.53 -8.10
N ALA A 495 1.48 26.27 -7.69
CA ALA A 495 1.39 27.71 -7.93
C ALA A 495 2.49 28.51 -7.21
N ARG A 496 3.06 27.96 -6.12
CA ARG A 496 4.21 28.57 -5.42
C ARG A 496 5.53 28.19 -6.03
N VAL A 497 5.64 27.00 -6.61
CA VAL A 497 6.84 26.56 -7.36
C VAL A 497 6.94 27.28 -8.70
N GLU A 498 5.79 27.58 -9.33
CA GLU A 498 5.76 28.48 -10.52
C GLU A 498 6.17 29.92 -10.19
N GLN A 499 6.08 30.33 -8.93
CA GLN A 499 6.63 31.61 -8.43
C GLN A 499 8.09 31.48 -7.95
N ALA A 500 8.65 30.27 -7.89
CA ALA A 500 10.06 30.06 -7.61
C ALA A 500 10.88 30.45 -8.83
N GLU A 501 12.01 31.03 -8.57
CA GLU A 501 12.93 31.46 -9.62
C GLU A 501 13.55 30.22 -10.30
N ASP A 502 13.77 30.33 -11.62
CA ASP A 502 14.37 29.27 -12.45
C ASP A 502 15.86 29.54 -12.67
N GLU A 503 16.60 28.49 -12.96
CA GLU A 503 18.03 28.54 -13.29
C GLU A 503 18.30 29.50 -14.47
N MET A 504 17.38 29.59 -15.43
CA MET A 504 17.48 30.50 -16.56
C MET A 504 17.37 32.00 -16.18
N GLN A 505 16.69 32.32 -15.08
CA GLN A 505 16.65 33.69 -14.57
C GLN A 505 18.00 34.13 -14.02
N ILE A 506 18.77 33.21 -13.44
CA ILE A 506 20.17 33.46 -13.01
C ILE A 506 21.05 33.74 -14.22
N VAL A 507 20.93 32.89 -15.27
CA VAL A 507 21.64 33.08 -16.53
C VAL A 507 21.30 34.45 -17.14
N HIS A 508 20.01 34.77 -17.23
CA HIS A 508 19.53 36.05 -17.79
C HIS A 508 20.05 37.25 -17.01
N TYR A 509 20.02 37.18 -15.66
CA TYR A 509 20.55 38.25 -14.81
C TYR A 509 22.04 38.44 -14.99
N LEU A 510 22.84 37.38 -14.93
CA LEU A 510 24.29 37.43 -15.08
C LEU A 510 24.71 37.79 -16.52
N ALA A 511 23.90 37.47 -17.53
CA ALA A 511 24.16 37.85 -18.92
C ALA A 511 24.04 39.37 -19.15
N GLN A 512 23.27 40.08 -18.31
CA GLN A 512 23.14 41.55 -18.39
C GLN A 512 24.37 42.29 -17.82
N SER A 513 25.21 41.61 -17.03
CA SER A 513 26.43 42.21 -16.51
C SER A 513 27.45 42.44 -17.62
N SER A 514 28.10 43.60 -17.61
CA SER A 514 29.19 43.93 -18.51
C SER A 514 30.55 43.34 -18.10
N ARG A 515 30.64 42.79 -16.90
CA ARG A 515 31.88 42.22 -16.36
C ARG A 515 32.13 40.80 -16.90
N THR A 516 33.40 40.47 -17.07
CA THR A 516 33.81 39.11 -17.50
C THR A 516 33.87 38.09 -16.37
N ASP A 517 34.11 38.56 -15.16
CA ASP A 517 34.19 37.72 -13.97
C ASP A 517 32.80 37.69 -13.28
N LEU A 518 32.19 36.51 -13.20
CA LEU A 518 30.91 36.29 -12.56
C LEU A 518 31.10 35.59 -11.22
N HIS A 519 30.31 35.97 -10.24
CA HIS A 519 30.35 35.38 -8.91
C HIS A 519 28.99 34.78 -8.54
N VAL A 520 28.97 33.47 -8.27
CA VAL A 520 27.78 32.77 -7.80
C VAL A 520 28.01 32.28 -6.38
N PHE A 521 27.24 32.84 -5.45
CA PHE A 521 27.33 32.51 -4.03
C PHE A 521 26.21 31.58 -3.63
N PHE A 522 26.53 30.37 -3.17
CA PHE A 522 25.58 29.42 -2.62
C PHE A 522 25.50 29.59 -1.11
N GLN A 523 24.33 29.96 -0.60
CA GLN A 523 24.17 30.23 0.83
C GLN A 523 22.88 29.65 1.40
N ARG A 524 22.88 29.48 2.73
CA ARG A 524 21.66 29.10 3.46
C ARG A 524 20.71 30.30 3.55
N PRO A 525 19.39 30.04 3.69
CA PRO A 525 18.43 31.11 3.93
C PRO A 525 18.85 31.97 5.13
N ARG A 526 18.92 33.28 4.93
CA ARG A 526 19.16 34.28 5.97
C ARG A 526 18.03 35.31 5.92
N GLU A 527 17.81 36.02 7.01
CA GLU A 527 16.81 37.09 7.09
C GLU A 527 17.41 38.47 6.82
N GLU A 528 18.73 38.59 6.68
CA GLU A 528 19.44 39.81 6.41
C GLU A 528 19.46 40.16 4.93
N ALA A 529 19.21 41.42 4.59
CA ALA A 529 19.29 41.93 3.22
C ALA A 529 20.76 42.07 2.76
N ILE A 530 20.98 41.94 1.45
CA ILE A 530 22.31 42.22 0.83
C ILE A 530 22.46 43.73 0.72
N GLU A 531 23.43 44.27 1.41
CA GLU A 531 23.58 45.74 1.55
C GLU A 531 24.02 46.44 0.23
N THR A 532 24.78 45.78 -0.62
CA THR A 532 25.23 46.38 -1.89
C THR A 532 25.39 45.28 -2.97
N PRO A 533 24.33 44.98 -3.72
CA PRO A 533 24.41 43.96 -4.77
C PRO A 533 25.23 44.50 -5.97
N GLU A 534 26.29 43.79 -6.34
CA GLU A 534 26.99 44.01 -7.61
C GLU A 534 26.27 43.29 -8.76
N ASP A 535 26.29 43.84 -9.96
CA ASP A 535 25.60 43.31 -11.16
C ASP A 535 26.19 42.00 -11.72
N ASN A 536 27.40 41.62 -11.28
CA ASN A 536 28.07 40.36 -11.61
C ASN A 536 27.97 39.30 -10.52
N GLU A 537 27.21 39.56 -9.44
CA GLU A 537 27.01 38.64 -8.29
C GLU A 537 25.60 38.08 -8.28
N ALA A 538 25.47 36.76 -8.20
CA ALA A 538 24.21 36.05 -7.98
C ALA A 538 24.27 35.24 -6.70
N TYR A 539 23.32 35.47 -5.82
CA TYR A 539 23.17 34.72 -4.58
C TYR A 539 22.10 33.65 -4.75
N VAL A 540 22.45 32.40 -4.55
CA VAL A 540 21.55 31.27 -4.76
C VAL A 540 21.29 30.56 -3.45
N THR A 541 20.02 30.50 -3.07
CA THR A 541 19.55 29.75 -1.91
C THR A 541 18.69 28.59 -2.36
N PHE A 542 19.09 27.38 -1.99
CA PHE A 542 18.27 26.21 -2.20
C PHE A 542 17.32 26.02 -1.03
N PHE A 543 16.05 25.81 -1.32
CA PHE A 543 15.06 25.51 -0.30
C PHE A 543 14.29 24.23 -0.61
N SER A 544 13.89 23.52 0.43
CA SER A 544 12.99 22.38 0.26
C SER A 544 11.60 22.91 -0.09
N PRO A 545 10.90 22.37 -1.10
CA PRO A 545 9.49 22.68 -1.34
C PRO A 545 8.59 22.46 -0.12
N ARG A 546 9.12 21.72 0.87
CA ARG A 546 8.50 21.47 2.18
C ARG A 546 8.61 22.62 3.17
N GLN A 547 9.49 23.59 2.90
CA GLN A 547 9.72 24.75 3.76
C GLN A 547 9.09 26.00 3.13
N ARG A 548 8.87 27.01 3.94
CA ARG A 548 8.47 28.33 3.43
C ARG A 548 9.53 28.85 2.47
N ILE A 549 9.12 29.45 1.36
CA ILE A 549 10.07 30.09 0.44
C ILE A 549 10.89 31.13 1.24
N PRO A 550 12.22 31.06 1.21
CA PRO A 550 13.08 31.99 1.94
C PRO A 550 12.77 33.45 1.57
N PHE A 551 12.99 34.34 2.48
CA PHE A 551 12.87 35.78 2.23
C PHE A 551 13.85 36.18 1.11
N ARG A 552 13.45 37.10 0.21
CA ARG A 552 14.31 37.60 -0.84
C ARG A 552 15.25 38.67 -0.27
N MET A 553 16.55 38.40 -0.30
CA MET A 553 17.57 39.27 0.30
C MET A 553 17.96 40.46 -0.60
N GLY A 554 17.68 40.38 -1.92
CA GLY A 554 18.00 41.42 -2.87
C GLY A 554 17.56 41.08 -4.29
N PRO A 555 17.71 41.98 -5.26
CA PRO A 555 17.34 41.73 -6.66
C PRO A 555 18.17 40.63 -7.34
N ASN A 556 19.38 40.39 -6.86
CA ASN A 556 20.31 39.35 -7.32
C ASN A 556 20.27 38.06 -6.50
N HIS A 557 19.24 37.89 -5.65
CA HIS A 557 19.03 36.70 -4.85
C HIS A 557 17.99 35.78 -5.52
N PHE A 558 18.39 34.55 -5.85
CA PHE A 558 17.61 33.52 -6.52
C PHE A 558 17.33 32.36 -5.57
N ARG A 559 16.08 31.94 -5.50
CA ARG A 559 15.59 30.90 -4.58
C ARG A 559 15.12 29.69 -5.36
N LEU A 560 15.99 28.69 -5.43
CA LEU A 560 15.74 27.49 -6.23
C LEU A 560 15.17 26.35 -5.37
N PRO A 561 14.10 25.69 -5.81
CA PRO A 561 13.55 24.55 -5.10
C PRO A 561 14.47 23.33 -5.24
N LEU A 562 14.79 22.68 -4.13
CA LEU A 562 15.43 21.37 -4.10
C LEU A 562 14.40 20.30 -4.44
N LEU A 563 14.19 20.10 -5.73
CA LEU A 563 13.48 18.93 -6.21
C LEU A 563 14.41 17.72 -6.02
N ARG A 564 14.22 16.58 -5.94
CA ARG A 564 14.88 15.27 -5.83
C ARG A 564 16.41 15.16 -5.85
N ALA A 565 17.12 16.10 -6.43
CA ALA A 565 18.58 16.08 -6.47
C ALA A 565 19.16 16.59 -5.13
N GLY A 566 20.24 15.99 -4.66
CA GLY A 566 21.00 16.55 -3.55
C GLY A 566 21.55 17.94 -3.91
N ILE A 567 21.74 18.80 -2.89
CA ILE A 567 22.30 20.16 -3.08
C ILE A 567 23.50 20.17 -4.03
N TYR A 568 24.43 19.25 -3.84
CA TYR A 568 25.63 19.12 -4.66
C TYR A 568 25.33 18.89 -6.15
N GLN A 569 24.36 18.03 -6.46
CA GLN A 569 23.98 17.76 -7.84
C GLN A 569 23.31 18.96 -8.51
N ARG A 570 22.52 19.72 -7.75
CA ARG A 570 21.90 20.97 -8.23
C ARG A 570 22.93 22.07 -8.45
N ILE A 571 23.89 22.21 -7.55
CA ILE A 571 25.02 23.14 -7.75
C ILE A 571 25.78 22.80 -9.03
N LEU A 572 26.14 21.53 -9.22
CA LEU A 572 26.83 21.10 -10.44
C LEU A 572 25.99 21.29 -11.70
N ALA A 573 24.68 21.04 -11.63
CA ALA A 573 23.80 21.26 -12.78
C ALA A 573 23.73 22.75 -13.14
N LEU A 574 23.55 23.63 -12.15
CA LEU A 574 23.54 25.08 -12.37
C LEU A 574 24.85 25.58 -12.94
N LEU A 575 26.01 25.14 -12.41
CA LEU A 575 27.31 25.53 -12.91
C LEU A 575 27.52 25.07 -14.36
N LYS A 576 27.08 23.88 -14.74
CA LYS A 576 27.12 23.40 -16.11
C LYS A 576 26.23 24.20 -17.07
N VAL A 577 25.04 24.63 -16.61
CA VAL A 577 24.15 25.49 -17.39
C VAL A 577 24.83 26.86 -17.62
N LEU A 578 25.41 27.45 -16.58
CA LEU A 578 26.14 28.71 -16.69
C LEU A 578 27.35 28.60 -17.63
N GLU A 579 28.11 27.51 -17.52
CA GLU A 579 29.27 27.27 -18.41
C GLU A 579 28.83 27.08 -19.87
N HIS A 580 27.70 26.41 -20.11
CA HIS A 580 27.17 26.18 -21.46
C HIS A 580 26.59 27.46 -22.10
N GLU A 581 25.80 28.22 -21.33
CA GLU A 581 25.09 29.40 -21.84
C GLU A 581 25.99 30.66 -21.92
N MET A 582 27.11 30.69 -21.17
CA MET A 582 28.02 31.81 -21.14
C MET A 582 29.48 31.39 -21.43
N PRO A 583 29.77 30.83 -22.62
CA PRO A 583 31.12 30.39 -22.98
C PRO A 583 32.06 31.61 -23.05
N GLY A 584 33.14 31.57 -22.26
CA GLY A 584 34.17 32.63 -22.23
C GLY A 584 34.11 33.57 -21.02
N ARG A 585 33.11 33.46 -20.16
CA ARG A 585 33.10 34.12 -18.84
C ARG A 585 33.66 33.15 -17.78
N ARG A 586 34.58 33.62 -16.95
CA ARG A 586 35.19 32.77 -15.92
C ARG A 586 34.49 32.95 -14.59
N ASP A 587 33.98 31.87 -14.03
CA ASP A 587 33.57 31.82 -12.64
C ASP A 587 34.80 31.72 -11.72
N ARG A 588 35.03 32.70 -10.87
CA ARG A 588 36.21 32.72 -9.98
C ARG A 588 35.92 32.29 -8.55
N LYS A 589 34.72 32.16 -8.08
CA LYS A 589 34.46 31.66 -6.70
C LYS A 589 33.03 31.16 -6.52
N SER A 590 32.91 29.87 -6.33
CA SER A 590 31.76 29.32 -5.58
C SER A 590 32.15 29.21 -4.12
N VAL A 591 31.52 29.95 -3.23
CA VAL A 591 31.67 29.79 -1.78
C VAL A 591 30.41 29.12 -1.27
N VAL A 592 30.58 27.96 -0.61
CA VAL A 592 29.48 27.22 0.04
C VAL A 592 29.30 27.69 1.47
#